data_dd0ca4764c690353db019e7dd609d08a
#
_entry.id   dd0ca4764c690353db019e7dd609d08a
#
_cell.length_a   1.000
_cell.length_b   1.000
_cell.length_c   1.000
_cell.angle_alpha   90.00
_cell.angle_beta   90.00
_cell.angle_gamma   90.00
#
_symmetry.space_group_name_H-M   'P 1'
#
loop_
_entity.id
_entity.type
_entity.pdbx_description
1 polymer ?
#
loop_
_entity_poly.entity_id
_entity_poly.type
_entity_poly.pdbx_seq_one_letter_code
_entity_poly.pdbx_strand_id
1 'polypeptide(L)'
;MKKFCNFFSAMMVTATMAVTILGCTSDDPKKEQPAPEPPTPVEPVDPPAPTPTPGSYTELYRPQIHFTPAKNWINDPNGMVYVDGVYHLFYQYNPQGNSWGNMSWGHATSTDLIHWTEQAVALTRDELGDIFSGSAVIDHNNTAGFGAGAMVAFYTSAGDAGQ
;
A
#
# COMPACT_ATOMS: atom_id res chain seq x y z
N MET A 1 -1.76 1.89 -16.49
CA MET A 1 -0.36 2.30 -16.37
C MET A 1 -0.09 2.48 -14.88
N LYS A 2 0.67 1.59 -14.27
CA LYS A 2 1.05 1.69 -12.85
C LYS A 2 2.13 2.76 -12.76
N LYS A 3 1.87 3.88 -12.08
CA LYS A 3 2.88 4.90 -11.80
C LYS A 3 3.34 4.71 -10.35
N PHE A 4 4.56 4.26 -10.17
CA PHE A 4 5.24 4.19 -8.88
C PHE A 4 6.27 5.32 -8.85
N CYS A 5 6.37 6.02 -7.74
CA CYS A 5 7.33 7.10 -7.58
C CYS A 5 8.24 6.84 -6.38
N ASN A 6 9.54 6.80 -6.65
CA ASN A 6 10.59 6.89 -5.64
C ASN A 6 10.79 8.36 -5.28
N PHE A 7 10.67 8.70 -4.01
CA PHE A 7 10.99 10.03 -3.51
C PHE A 7 12.25 9.96 -2.64
N PHE A 8 13.39 10.29 -3.23
CA PHE A 8 14.54 10.77 -2.48
C PHE A 8 15.03 12.07 -3.13
N SER A 9 14.80 13.17 -2.46
CA SER A 9 15.59 14.38 -2.67
C SER A 9 15.68 15.12 -1.36
N ALA A 10 16.82 14.97 -0.69
CA ALA A 10 17.21 15.85 0.39
C ALA A 10 17.80 17.11 -0.24
N MET A 11 17.07 18.22 -0.21
CA MET A 11 17.61 19.53 -0.55
C MET A 11 17.57 20.42 0.69
N MET A 12 18.73 20.57 1.30
CA MET A 12 18.99 21.47 2.40
C MET A 12 19.14 22.90 1.83
N VAL A 13 18.14 23.76 2.02
CA VAL A 13 18.27 25.19 1.74
C VAL A 13 18.03 25.94 3.03
N THR A 14 19.10 26.48 3.60
CA THR A 14 19.05 27.48 4.65
C THR A 14 18.70 28.83 4.02
N ALA A 15 17.52 29.35 4.29
CA ALA A 15 17.17 30.73 4.02
C ALA A 15 16.61 31.36 5.28
N THR A 16 17.42 32.24 5.84
CA THR A 16 17.03 33.21 6.88
C THR A 16 16.09 34.24 6.29
N MET A 17 14.85 34.30 6.74
CA MET A 17 13.96 35.40 6.39
C MET A 17 13.36 36.04 7.64
N ALA A 18 13.53 37.36 7.70
CA ALA A 18 13.01 38.23 8.72
C ALA A 18 11.48 38.32 8.69
N VAL A 19 10.87 38.18 9.85
CA VAL A 19 9.43 38.30 10.04
C VAL A 19 9.09 39.79 10.22
N THR A 20 8.36 40.36 9.30
CA THR A 20 7.61 41.60 9.51
C THR A 20 6.14 41.25 9.76
N ILE A 21 5.68 41.50 10.97
CA ILE A 21 4.27 41.34 11.35
C ILE A 21 3.52 42.59 10.93
N LEU A 22 2.65 42.48 9.94
CA LEU A 22 1.57 43.43 9.73
C LEU A 22 0.25 42.71 10.05
N GLY A 23 -0.37 43.14 11.13
CA GLY A 23 -1.71 42.69 11.49
C GLY A 23 -2.74 43.32 10.57
N CYS A 24 -3.63 42.50 10.02
CA CYS A 24 -4.94 42.92 9.54
C CYS A 24 -5.96 41.96 10.11
N THR A 25 -6.75 42.47 11.02
CA THR A 25 -7.99 41.82 11.47
C THR A 25 -9.06 42.03 10.40
N SER A 26 -9.55 40.96 9.80
CA SER A 26 -10.82 40.94 9.11
C SER A 26 -11.61 39.74 9.60
N ASP A 27 -12.65 40.02 10.36
CA ASP A 27 -13.68 39.07 10.76
C ASP A 27 -14.51 38.71 9.53
N ASP A 28 -14.21 37.54 8.93
CA ASP A 28 -15.12 36.88 8.00
C ASP A 28 -15.74 35.69 8.70
N PRO A 29 -17.08 35.56 8.73
CA PRO A 29 -17.73 34.40 9.34
C PRO A 29 -17.40 33.18 8.53
N LYS A 30 -16.64 32.26 9.14
CA LYS A 30 -16.40 30.91 8.60
C LYS A 30 -17.73 30.25 8.26
N LYS A 31 -18.01 30.11 6.98
CA LYS A 31 -19.04 29.13 6.54
C LYS A 31 -18.60 27.76 6.98
N GLU A 32 -19.28 27.23 7.98
CA GLU A 32 -19.13 25.87 8.42
C GLU A 32 -19.52 24.93 7.28
N GLN A 33 -18.52 24.25 6.74
CA GLN A 33 -18.74 23.25 5.69
C GLN A 33 -19.44 22.05 6.36
N PRO A 34 -20.61 21.61 5.87
CA PRO A 34 -21.28 20.46 6.46
C PRO A 34 -20.34 19.25 6.44
N ALA A 35 -20.30 18.52 7.56
CA ALA A 35 -19.54 17.29 7.69
C ALA A 35 -19.97 16.32 6.58
N PRO A 36 -19.02 15.59 5.96
CA PRO A 36 -19.38 14.59 4.96
C PRO A 36 -20.30 13.55 5.61
N GLU A 37 -21.41 13.25 4.92
CA GLU A 37 -22.32 12.21 5.34
C GLU A 37 -21.55 10.88 5.44
N PRO A 38 -21.82 10.06 6.49
CA PRO A 38 -21.20 8.76 6.58
C PRO A 38 -21.61 7.91 5.37
N PRO A 39 -20.69 7.13 4.80
CA PRO A 39 -20.99 6.30 3.63
C PRO A 39 -22.13 5.35 3.97
N THR A 40 -23.11 5.29 3.09
CA THR A 40 -24.20 4.33 3.17
C THR A 40 -23.62 2.92 3.26
N PRO A 41 -24.06 2.06 4.20
CA PRO A 41 -23.61 0.69 4.26
C PRO A 41 -23.89 0.00 2.93
N VAL A 42 -22.85 -0.38 2.21
CA VAL A 42 -22.98 -1.22 1.03
C VAL A 42 -23.20 -2.64 1.54
N GLU A 43 -24.32 -3.25 1.17
CA GLU A 43 -24.55 -4.67 1.48
C GLU A 43 -23.36 -5.49 0.91
N PRO A 44 -22.84 -6.46 1.66
CA PRO A 44 -21.74 -7.29 1.20
C PRO A 44 -22.20 -8.06 -0.05
N VAL A 45 -21.60 -7.75 -1.19
CA VAL A 45 -21.71 -8.63 -2.35
C VAL A 45 -20.81 -9.82 -2.08
N ASP A 46 -21.36 -11.02 -1.91
CA ASP A 46 -20.58 -12.23 -1.76
C ASP A 46 -19.61 -12.37 -2.95
N PRO A 47 -18.29 -12.40 -2.68
CA PRO A 47 -17.33 -12.59 -3.76
C PRO A 47 -17.52 -13.97 -4.37
N PRO A 48 -17.26 -14.14 -5.67
CA PRO A 48 -17.18 -15.47 -6.24
C PRO A 48 -16.10 -16.26 -5.47
N ALA A 49 -16.49 -17.42 -4.94
CA ALA A 49 -15.56 -18.28 -4.20
C ALA A 49 -14.29 -18.51 -5.04
N PRO A 50 -13.10 -18.32 -4.48
CA PRO A 50 -11.87 -18.56 -5.22
C PRO A 50 -11.87 -20.02 -5.68
N THR A 51 -11.66 -20.22 -6.96
CA THR A 51 -11.50 -21.57 -7.51
C THR A 51 -10.18 -22.13 -6.97
N PRO A 52 -10.16 -23.13 -6.07
CA PRO A 52 -8.91 -23.64 -5.54
C PRO A 52 -8.10 -24.25 -6.69
N THR A 53 -6.89 -23.75 -6.89
CA THR A 53 -5.93 -24.40 -7.79
C THR A 53 -5.61 -25.75 -7.19
N PRO A 54 -5.88 -26.89 -7.88
CA PRO A 54 -5.64 -28.20 -7.32
C PRO A 54 -4.19 -28.36 -6.85
N GLY A 55 -3.98 -28.60 -5.55
CA GLY A 55 -2.68 -28.93 -4.95
C GLY A 55 -1.96 -27.79 -4.22
N SER A 56 -2.43 -26.54 -4.22
CA SER A 56 -1.65 -25.40 -3.69
C SER A 56 -2.02 -24.94 -2.28
N TYR A 57 -2.87 -25.62 -1.54
CA TYR A 57 -3.22 -25.26 -0.16
C TYR A 57 -3.58 -26.51 0.67
N THR A 58 -2.96 -27.65 0.37
CA THR A 58 -3.25 -28.93 1.02
C THR A 58 -2.12 -29.43 1.92
N GLU A 59 -1.10 -28.62 2.16
CA GLU A 59 0.01 -28.99 3.03
C GLU A 59 -0.47 -29.16 4.48
N LEU A 60 0.08 -30.14 5.19
CA LEU A 60 -0.35 -30.55 6.53
C LEU A 60 -0.43 -29.40 7.55
N TYR A 61 0.46 -28.43 7.46
CA TYR A 61 0.56 -27.28 8.39
C TYR A 61 0.12 -25.95 7.75
N ARG A 62 -0.55 -26.00 6.61
CA ARG A 62 -1.06 -24.78 5.97
C ARG A 62 -2.11 -24.12 6.86
N PRO A 63 -1.94 -22.83 7.23
CA PRO A 63 -2.99 -22.08 7.92
C PRO A 63 -4.28 -22.03 7.09
N GLN A 64 -5.42 -22.14 7.79
CA GLN A 64 -6.72 -22.19 7.13
C GLN A 64 -7.50 -20.86 7.23
N ILE A 65 -7.05 -19.94 8.10
CA ILE A 65 -7.74 -18.67 8.39
C ILE A 65 -6.83 -17.44 8.24
N HIS A 66 -5.55 -17.63 8.00
CA HIS A 66 -4.60 -16.53 7.73
C HIS A 66 -4.18 -16.57 6.28
N PHE A 67 -3.97 -15.41 5.69
CA PHE A 67 -3.37 -15.34 4.37
C PHE A 67 -1.98 -15.97 4.39
N THR A 68 -1.72 -16.83 3.42
CA THR A 68 -0.39 -17.34 3.08
C THR A 68 -0.30 -17.44 1.56
N PRO A 69 0.85 -17.08 0.95
CA PRO A 69 1.03 -17.26 -0.49
C PRO A 69 1.05 -18.75 -0.83
N ALA A 70 0.79 -19.08 -2.10
CA ALA A 70 0.80 -20.46 -2.57
C ALA A 70 2.15 -21.16 -2.34
N LYS A 71 3.23 -20.39 -2.37
CA LYS A 71 4.61 -20.89 -2.19
C LYS A 71 5.53 -19.76 -1.76
N ASN A 72 6.77 -20.10 -1.42
CA ASN A 72 7.89 -19.20 -1.17
C ASN A 72 7.83 -18.43 0.15
N TRP A 73 8.89 -17.68 0.44
CA TRP A 73 9.07 -16.95 1.66
C TRP A 73 8.15 -15.73 1.75
N ILE A 74 7.54 -15.56 2.91
CA ILE A 74 6.78 -14.38 3.31
C ILE A 74 7.22 -13.93 4.70
N ASN A 75 7.24 -12.60 4.96
CA ASN A 75 7.40 -12.04 6.31
C ASN A 75 6.44 -10.87 6.52
N ASP A 76 6.92 -9.62 6.64
CA ASP A 76 6.14 -8.49 7.09
C ASP A 76 4.91 -8.20 6.21
N PRO A 77 3.72 -8.01 6.79
CA PRO A 77 2.64 -7.35 6.06
C PRO A 77 3.02 -5.89 5.80
N ASN A 78 2.79 -5.43 4.60
CA ASN A 78 2.93 -4.04 4.19
C ASN A 78 1.56 -3.41 3.99
N GLY A 79 1.51 -2.13 3.72
CA GLY A 79 0.29 -1.35 3.64
C GLY A 79 -0.94 -2.12 3.20
N MET A 80 -1.98 -2.17 4.06
CA MET A 80 -3.28 -2.66 3.69
C MET A 80 -4.17 -1.48 3.35
N VAL A 81 -4.80 -1.52 2.18
CA VAL A 81 -5.63 -0.45 1.65
C VAL A 81 -7.01 -1.01 1.31
N TYR A 82 -8.05 -0.27 1.66
CA TYR A 82 -9.40 -0.57 1.22
C TYR A 82 -9.85 0.46 0.19
N VAL A 83 -10.25 0.00 -0.99
CA VAL A 83 -10.74 0.85 -2.09
C VAL A 83 -11.72 0.05 -2.94
N ASP A 84 -12.82 0.70 -3.31
CA ASP A 84 -13.85 0.15 -4.21
C ASP A 84 -14.39 -1.23 -3.76
N GLY A 85 -14.57 -1.42 -2.44
CA GLY A 85 -15.09 -2.66 -1.87
C GLY A 85 -14.06 -3.78 -1.70
N VAL A 86 -12.78 -3.53 -1.99
CA VAL A 86 -11.72 -4.53 -1.97
C VAL A 86 -10.60 -4.12 -1.01
N TYR A 87 -10.18 -5.05 -0.16
CA TYR A 87 -8.95 -4.95 0.63
C TYR A 87 -7.77 -5.40 -0.21
N HIS A 88 -6.72 -4.60 -0.24
CA HIS A 88 -5.44 -4.91 -0.87
C HIS A 88 -4.41 -5.10 0.22
N LEU A 89 -3.89 -6.31 0.36
CA LEU A 89 -2.79 -6.64 1.26
C LEU A 89 -1.50 -6.74 0.44
N PHE A 90 -0.50 -6.00 0.85
CA PHE A 90 0.87 -6.18 0.37
C PHE A 90 1.71 -6.85 1.45
N TYR A 91 2.77 -7.55 1.06
CA TYR A 91 3.62 -8.29 2.01
C TYR A 91 5.02 -8.49 1.45
N GLN A 92 6.00 -8.58 2.35
CA GLN A 92 7.36 -8.95 1.98
C GLN A 92 7.38 -10.36 1.42
N TYR A 93 7.97 -10.54 0.26
CA TYR A 93 7.90 -11.77 -0.50
C TYR A 93 9.20 -12.04 -1.25
N ASN A 94 9.70 -13.28 -1.18
CA ASN A 94 10.74 -13.73 -2.09
C ASN A 94 10.12 -14.54 -3.23
N PRO A 95 9.95 -13.99 -4.44
CA PRO A 95 9.33 -14.72 -5.53
C PRO A 95 10.17 -15.89 -6.06
N GLN A 96 11.43 -16.02 -5.63
CA GLN A 96 12.40 -16.97 -6.17
C GLN A 96 12.70 -18.15 -5.23
N GLY A 97 12.26 -18.12 -3.95
CA GLY A 97 12.63 -19.18 -3.02
C GLY A 97 12.00 -19.11 -1.64
N ASN A 98 12.31 -20.14 -0.84
CA ASN A 98 11.75 -20.37 0.49
C ASN A 98 12.63 -19.82 1.63
N SER A 99 13.59 -18.95 1.33
CA SER A 99 14.43 -18.28 2.30
C SER A 99 14.34 -16.78 2.11
N TRP A 100 14.70 -16.03 3.15
CA TRP A 100 14.80 -14.58 3.07
C TRP A 100 15.81 -14.16 1.98
N GLY A 101 15.44 -13.19 1.17
CA GLY A 101 16.23 -12.65 0.07
C GLY A 101 15.35 -12.23 -1.10
N ASN A 102 15.89 -11.53 -2.08
CA ASN A 102 15.19 -11.02 -3.26
C ASN A 102 13.87 -10.33 -2.91
N MET A 103 13.90 -9.50 -1.83
CA MET A 103 12.70 -8.92 -1.28
C MET A 103 11.94 -8.08 -2.28
N SER A 104 10.70 -8.43 -2.40
CA SER A 104 9.70 -7.84 -3.29
C SER A 104 8.41 -7.65 -2.49
N TRP A 105 7.42 -6.94 -3.03
CA TRP A 105 6.09 -6.93 -2.44
C TRP A 105 5.18 -7.89 -3.20
N GLY A 106 4.75 -8.95 -2.53
CA GLY A 106 3.60 -9.74 -2.95
C GLY A 106 2.31 -8.93 -2.78
N HIS A 107 1.23 -9.40 -3.38
CA HIS A 107 -0.07 -8.75 -3.34
C HIS A 107 -1.18 -9.79 -3.25
N ALA A 108 -2.14 -9.55 -2.40
CA ALA A 108 -3.37 -10.31 -2.32
C ALA A 108 -4.57 -9.38 -2.17
N THR A 109 -5.74 -9.84 -2.58
CA THR A 109 -7.00 -9.10 -2.47
C THR A 109 -8.05 -9.91 -1.74
N SER A 110 -8.93 -9.22 -1.02
CA SER A 110 -10.07 -9.82 -0.32
C SER A 110 -11.24 -8.83 -0.27
N THR A 111 -12.45 -9.32 -0.17
CA THR A 111 -13.63 -8.50 0.11
C THR A 111 -14.12 -8.66 1.55
N ASP A 112 -13.60 -9.65 2.29
CA ASP A 112 -14.07 -10.00 3.63
C ASP A 112 -12.96 -10.19 4.67
N LEU A 113 -11.67 -10.03 4.29
CA LEU A 113 -10.48 -10.23 5.12
C LEU A 113 -10.23 -11.69 5.54
N ILE A 114 -11.05 -12.62 5.09
CA ILE A 114 -10.95 -14.05 5.39
C ILE A 114 -10.52 -14.82 4.16
N HIS A 115 -11.19 -14.59 3.05
CA HIS A 115 -10.90 -15.24 1.78
C HIS A 115 -10.03 -14.34 0.92
N TRP A 116 -8.83 -14.80 0.63
CA TRP A 116 -7.83 -14.03 -0.10
C TRP A 116 -7.53 -14.64 -1.46
N THR A 117 -7.37 -13.77 -2.43
CA THR A 117 -6.90 -14.15 -3.77
C THR A 117 -5.52 -13.56 -3.99
N GLU A 118 -4.53 -14.43 -4.19
CA GLU A 118 -3.16 -14.02 -4.52
C GLU A 118 -3.14 -13.37 -5.91
N GLN A 119 -2.45 -12.24 -6.00
CA GLN A 119 -2.30 -11.44 -7.20
C GLN A 119 -0.85 -11.52 -7.71
N ALA A 120 -0.61 -10.93 -8.87
CA ALA A 120 0.76 -10.74 -9.35
C ALA A 120 1.59 -9.92 -8.34
N VAL A 121 2.90 -10.18 -8.29
CA VAL A 121 3.85 -9.40 -7.49
C VAL A 121 3.70 -7.92 -7.81
N ALA A 122 3.47 -7.09 -6.79
CA ALA A 122 3.18 -5.68 -6.96
C ALA A 122 4.44 -4.85 -7.22
N LEU A 123 5.50 -5.10 -6.46
CA LEU A 123 6.80 -4.44 -6.60
C LEU A 123 7.89 -5.50 -6.61
N THR A 124 8.74 -5.47 -7.61
CA THR A 124 9.92 -6.34 -7.70
C THR A 124 11.17 -5.52 -7.42
N ARG A 125 12.19 -6.18 -6.85
CA ARG A 125 13.52 -5.56 -6.74
C ARG A 125 14.00 -5.03 -8.09
N ASP A 126 14.76 -3.95 -8.05
CA ASP A 126 15.30 -3.26 -9.21
C ASP A 126 16.78 -2.90 -9.00
N GLU A 127 17.31 -1.95 -9.78
CA GLU A 127 18.68 -1.45 -9.66
C GLU A 127 18.99 -0.75 -8.34
N LEU A 128 17.96 -0.27 -7.62
CA LEU A 128 18.11 0.33 -6.29
C LEU A 128 18.17 -0.72 -5.18
N GLY A 129 17.93 -1.98 -5.49
CA GLY A 129 18.04 -3.10 -4.56
C GLY A 129 16.73 -3.80 -4.23
N ASP A 130 16.70 -4.41 -3.06
CA ASP A 130 15.54 -5.09 -2.52
C ASP A 130 14.47 -4.08 -2.08
N ILE A 131 13.21 -4.45 -2.23
CA ILE A 131 12.06 -3.66 -1.78
C ILE A 131 11.72 -4.06 -0.36
N PHE A 132 12.08 -3.20 0.62
CA PHE A 132 11.81 -3.45 2.03
C PHE A 132 10.41 -2.98 2.43
N SER A 133 10.08 -3.22 3.70
CA SER A 133 8.76 -2.95 4.25
C SER A 133 8.37 -1.48 4.15
N GLY A 134 7.07 -1.24 4.12
CA GLY A 134 6.52 0.09 3.97
C GLY A 134 5.01 0.12 4.13
N SER A 135 4.38 1.11 3.54
CA SER A 135 2.94 1.35 3.64
C SER A 135 2.36 1.80 2.30
N ALA A 136 1.05 1.78 2.20
CA ALA A 136 0.32 2.28 1.04
C ALA A 136 -0.90 3.10 1.48
N VAL A 137 -1.27 4.08 0.66
CA VAL A 137 -2.45 4.93 0.87
C VAL A 137 -3.17 5.20 -0.44
N ILE A 138 -4.45 5.54 -0.38
CA ILE A 138 -5.17 6.09 -1.53
C ILE A 138 -5.08 7.62 -1.48
N ASP A 139 -4.52 8.21 -2.51
CA ASP A 139 -4.42 9.68 -2.66
C ASP A 139 -5.69 10.24 -3.31
N HIS A 140 -6.74 10.39 -2.50
CA HIS A 140 -8.03 10.89 -2.99
C HIS A 140 -7.94 12.31 -3.58
N ASN A 141 -7.03 13.12 -3.09
CA ASN A 141 -6.93 14.54 -3.43
C ASN A 141 -5.83 14.85 -4.44
N ASN A 142 -5.16 13.84 -4.97
CA ASN A 142 -4.01 14.03 -5.87
C ASN A 142 -2.88 14.87 -5.25
N THR A 143 -2.65 14.71 -3.95
CA THR A 143 -1.61 15.44 -3.20
C THR A 143 -0.20 15.07 -3.69
N ALA A 144 -0.01 13.81 -4.07
CA ALA A 144 1.26 13.29 -4.62
C ALA A 144 1.43 13.57 -6.13
N GLY A 145 0.41 14.08 -6.81
CA GLY A 145 0.47 14.42 -8.23
C GLY A 145 0.35 13.25 -9.20
N PHE A 146 -0.02 12.04 -8.72
CA PHE A 146 -0.14 10.83 -9.57
C PHE A 146 -1.53 10.60 -10.15
N GLY A 147 -2.47 11.45 -9.81
CA GLY A 147 -3.88 11.35 -10.15
C GLY A 147 -4.74 11.10 -8.92
N ALA A 148 -5.94 11.69 -8.90
CA ALA A 148 -6.89 11.46 -7.82
C ALA A 148 -7.28 9.98 -7.76
N GLY A 149 -7.30 9.39 -6.55
CA GLY A 149 -7.56 7.99 -6.34
C GLY A 149 -6.37 7.06 -6.63
N ALA A 150 -5.19 7.60 -6.91
CA ALA A 150 -3.99 6.76 -7.09
C ALA A 150 -3.63 6.04 -5.79
N MET A 151 -3.28 4.77 -5.88
CA MET A 151 -2.67 4.03 -4.78
C MET A 151 -1.18 4.34 -4.76
N VAL A 152 -0.70 4.94 -3.67
CA VAL A 152 0.69 5.38 -3.49
C VAL A 152 1.34 4.49 -2.45
N ALA A 153 2.43 3.83 -2.84
CA ALA A 153 3.25 3.01 -1.96
C ALA A 153 4.49 3.79 -1.50
N PHE A 154 4.80 3.68 -0.20
CA PHE A 154 6.02 4.21 0.42
C PHE A 154 6.83 3.02 0.94
N TYR A 155 8.05 2.90 0.50
CA TYR A 155 8.92 1.78 0.87
C TYR A 155 10.39 2.20 0.89
N THR A 156 11.23 1.37 1.49
CA THR A 156 12.68 1.54 1.47
C THR A 156 13.28 0.62 0.40
N SER A 157 14.10 1.17 -0.49
CA SER A 157 14.99 0.36 -1.32
C SER A 157 16.29 0.08 -0.55
N ALA A 158 16.74 -1.17 -0.56
CA ALA A 158 17.94 -1.62 0.14
C ALA A 158 18.91 -2.25 -0.87
N GLY A 159 19.95 -1.51 -1.22
CA GLY A 159 20.97 -1.92 -2.17
C GLY A 159 22.39 -1.71 -1.64
N ASP A 160 23.38 -1.82 -2.51
CA ASP A 160 24.79 -1.73 -2.15
C ASP A 160 25.17 -0.36 -1.57
N ALA A 161 24.43 0.68 -1.88
CA ALA A 161 24.62 2.03 -1.34
C ALA A 161 23.99 2.24 0.05
N GLY A 162 23.32 1.23 0.61
CA GLY A 162 22.58 1.28 1.86
C GLY A 162 21.06 1.36 1.65
N GLN A 163 20.38 1.95 2.64
CA GLN A 163 18.92 2.10 2.67
C GLN A 163 18.53 3.58 2.58
#